data_a15db501574cab3b1cd02baa0aa5af2f
#
_entry.id   a15db501574cab3b1cd02baa0aa5af2f
#
_cell.length_a   1.000
_cell.length_b   1.000
_cell.length_c   1.000
_cell.angle_alpha   90.00
_cell.angle_beta   90.00
_cell.angle_gamma   90.00
#
_symmetry.space_group_name_H-M   'P 1'
#
loop_
_entity.id
_entity.type
_entity.pdbx_description
1 polymer ?
#
loop_
_entity_poly.entity_id
_entity_poly.type
_entity_poly.pdbx_seq_one_letter_code
_entity_poly.pdbx_strand_id
1 'polypeptide(L)'
;MFKRPHYVATLFVVLLVVGILNLPQPTSARLKLAISGLYLPLFGLVSFFQSTSHRLSDAFTPRQTLTQELDQLRREVQELQVQLRQQEEQNRANAQYREMLGFAKTAPWKLKAARVIGRDPANWWRSLQIDLGTRDGVRANLPVICAEGLVGRIESVSFNRSQVVLLGDPACRVAVLIHETREHGVLVPGSTSQLDQTLVDLKYLPRNSQVKPGSSVVTSGQGGIFPKGIPVGTVGDVRQVGYELYTAARVKLAVDPSRVEEVWVVF
;
A
#
# COMPACT_ATOMS: atom_id res chain seq x y z
N MET A 1 19.59 -69.67 -5.81
CA MET A 1 18.95 -70.55 -6.83
C MET A 1 19.31 -70.02 -8.19
N PHE A 2 20.30 -70.63 -8.81
CA PHE A 2 20.81 -70.22 -10.14
C PHE A 2 19.80 -70.67 -11.22
N LYS A 3 19.36 -69.69 -12.05
CA LYS A 3 18.38 -69.95 -13.14
C LYS A 3 19.03 -70.76 -14.26
N ARG A 4 18.73 -72.04 -14.34
CA ARG A 4 19.18 -73.02 -15.30
C ARG A 4 18.92 -72.71 -16.80
N PRO A 5 18.00 -71.82 -17.25
CA PRO A 5 17.76 -71.62 -18.68
C PRO A 5 18.89 -70.88 -19.45
N HIS A 6 19.68 -70.06 -18.75
CA HIS A 6 20.71 -69.27 -19.43
C HIS A 6 21.95 -70.10 -19.83
N TYR A 7 22.30 -71.14 -19.02
CA TYR A 7 23.40 -72.02 -19.34
C TYR A 7 23.08 -72.96 -20.51
N VAL A 8 21.79 -73.33 -20.65
CA VAL A 8 21.36 -74.18 -21.80
C VAL A 8 21.36 -73.34 -23.06
N ALA A 9 20.98 -72.07 -23.03
CA ALA A 9 20.98 -71.16 -24.14
C ALA A 9 22.43 -70.84 -24.58
N THR A 10 23.37 -70.62 -23.67
CA THR A 10 24.78 -70.37 -23.97
C THR A 10 25.44 -71.61 -24.49
N LEU A 11 25.16 -72.84 -23.98
CA LEU A 11 25.64 -74.07 -24.48
C LEU A 11 25.18 -74.34 -25.93
N PHE A 12 23.89 -74.02 -26.21
CA PHE A 12 23.32 -74.16 -27.55
C PHE A 12 23.97 -73.26 -28.57
N VAL A 13 24.25 -71.99 -28.21
CA VAL A 13 24.94 -71.00 -29.04
C VAL A 13 26.38 -71.43 -29.33
N VAL A 14 27.09 -71.91 -28.31
CA VAL A 14 28.47 -72.44 -28.48
C VAL A 14 28.51 -73.67 -29.40
N LEU A 15 27.58 -74.62 -29.26
CA LEU A 15 27.46 -75.81 -30.05
C LEU A 15 27.12 -75.47 -31.52
N LEU A 16 26.30 -74.47 -31.74
CA LEU A 16 25.89 -73.95 -33.01
C LEU A 16 27.09 -73.24 -33.73
N VAL A 17 27.91 -72.47 -33.01
CA VAL A 17 29.13 -71.87 -33.52
C VAL A 17 30.18 -72.88 -33.86
N VAL A 18 30.38 -73.93 -33.05
CA VAL A 18 31.33 -75.01 -33.33
C VAL A 18 30.83 -75.85 -34.50
N GLY A 19 29.55 -76.12 -34.66
CA GLY A 19 28.96 -76.75 -35.81
C GLY A 19 29.21 -76.05 -37.14
N ILE A 20 29.09 -74.68 -37.12
CA ILE A 20 29.37 -73.85 -38.32
C ILE A 20 30.83 -73.84 -38.67
N LEU A 21 31.75 -73.92 -37.71
CA LEU A 21 33.22 -73.92 -37.94
C LEU A 21 33.73 -75.27 -38.52
N ASN A 22 33.02 -76.32 -38.27
CA ASN A 22 33.42 -77.66 -38.75
C ASN A 22 32.79 -78.11 -40.10
N LEU A 23 32.08 -77.26 -40.82
CA LEU A 23 31.50 -77.59 -42.10
C LEU A 23 32.57 -77.62 -43.22
N PRO A 24 32.54 -78.59 -44.13
CA PRO A 24 33.51 -78.73 -45.24
C PRO A 24 33.38 -77.53 -46.22
N GLN A 25 34.55 -77.15 -46.79
CA GLN A 25 34.83 -75.96 -47.57
C GLN A 25 33.80 -75.52 -48.65
N PRO A 26 33.14 -76.43 -49.39
CA PRO A 26 32.31 -75.98 -50.50
C PRO A 26 30.95 -75.39 -50.08
N THR A 27 30.47 -75.63 -48.87
CA THR A 27 29.18 -75.14 -48.39
C THR A 27 29.28 -73.86 -47.56
N SER A 28 30.45 -73.55 -47.03
CA SER A 28 30.70 -72.38 -46.19
C SER A 28 30.66 -71.02 -46.92
N ALA A 29 31.00 -71.03 -48.24
CA ALA A 29 31.00 -69.80 -49.02
C ALA A 29 29.60 -69.24 -49.31
N ARG A 30 28.60 -70.11 -49.50
CA ARG A 30 27.23 -69.70 -49.75
C ARG A 30 26.53 -69.27 -48.44
N LEU A 31 26.92 -69.87 -47.33
CA LEU A 31 26.36 -69.50 -46.01
C LEU A 31 26.93 -68.19 -45.51
N LYS A 32 28.22 -67.88 -45.78
CA LYS A 32 28.82 -66.58 -45.43
C LYS A 32 28.19 -65.40 -46.17
N LEU A 33 27.84 -65.60 -47.46
CA LEU A 33 27.15 -64.56 -48.23
C LEU A 33 25.70 -64.34 -47.76
N ALA A 34 24.99 -65.39 -47.29
CA ALA A 34 23.65 -65.24 -46.75
C ALA A 34 23.65 -64.59 -45.39
N ILE A 35 24.63 -64.84 -44.52
CA ILE A 35 24.79 -64.26 -43.22
C ILE A 35 25.24 -62.79 -43.28
N SER A 36 26.14 -62.43 -44.19
CA SER A 36 26.57 -61.05 -44.37
C SER A 36 25.46 -60.16 -44.90
N GLY A 37 24.54 -60.69 -45.73
CA GLY A 37 23.35 -59.96 -46.19
C GLY A 37 22.30 -59.68 -45.08
N LEU A 38 22.29 -60.58 -44.08
CA LEU A 38 21.35 -60.43 -42.96
C LEU A 38 21.84 -59.42 -41.84
N TYR A 39 23.17 -59.25 -41.74
CA TYR A 39 23.76 -58.35 -40.72
C TYR A 39 23.81 -56.89 -41.16
N LEU A 40 23.75 -56.59 -42.43
CA LEU A 40 23.78 -55.19 -42.92
C LEU A 40 22.55 -54.35 -42.47
N PRO A 41 21.31 -54.82 -42.42
CA PRO A 41 20.19 -54.01 -41.95
C PRO A 41 20.20 -53.81 -40.47
N LEU A 42 20.84 -54.64 -39.64
CA LEU A 42 20.85 -54.51 -38.19
C LEU A 42 21.73 -53.34 -37.71
N PHE A 43 22.83 -53.01 -38.40
CA PHE A 43 23.66 -51.85 -38.05
C PHE A 43 23.00 -50.52 -38.39
N GLY A 44 22.15 -50.47 -39.40
CA GLY A 44 21.37 -49.31 -39.75
C GLY A 44 20.26 -48.98 -38.74
N LEU A 45 19.69 -50.01 -38.11
CA LEU A 45 18.63 -49.82 -37.08
C LEU A 45 19.19 -49.32 -35.75
N VAL A 46 20.40 -49.73 -35.36
CA VAL A 46 21.03 -49.30 -34.11
C VAL A 46 21.41 -47.81 -34.19
N SER A 47 21.93 -47.34 -35.30
CA SER A 47 22.27 -45.93 -35.50
C SER A 47 21.03 -45.05 -35.64
N PHE A 48 19.94 -45.59 -36.21
CA PHE A 48 18.66 -44.85 -36.28
C PHE A 48 18.00 -44.72 -34.92
N PHE A 49 18.07 -45.72 -34.05
CA PHE A 49 17.55 -45.65 -32.67
C PHE A 49 18.37 -44.71 -31.80
N GLN A 50 19.70 -44.63 -31.97
CA GLN A 50 20.54 -43.71 -31.21
C GLN A 50 20.30 -42.22 -31.57
N SER A 51 20.11 -41.92 -32.86
CA SER A 51 19.83 -40.53 -33.29
C SER A 51 18.40 -40.05 -32.97
N THR A 52 17.45 -40.97 -32.81
CA THR A 52 16.06 -40.65 -32.52
C THR A 52 15.81 -40.54 -31.02
N SER A 53 16.60 -41.25 -30.19
CA SER A 53 16.43 -41.18 -28.72
C SER A 53 16.84 -39.80 -28.15
N HIS A 54 17.83 -39.11 -28.74
CA HIS A 54 18.20 -37.74 -28.32
C HIS A 54 17.18 -36.66 -28.72
N ARG A 55 16.42 -36.90 -29.80
CA ARG A 55 15.36 -35.93 -30.20
C ARG A 55 14.04 -36.17 -29.49
N LEU A 56 13.80 -37.36 -28.93
CA LEU A 56 12.60 -37.67 -28.15
C LEU A 56 12.73 -37.30 -26.66
N SER A 57 13.95 -37.20 -26.13
CA SER A 57 14.16 -36.73 -24.76
C SER A 57 13.89 -35.24 -24.59
N ASP A 58 14.12 -34.41 -25.62
CA ASP A 58 13.81 -32.98 -25.59
C ASP A 58 12.32 -32.68 -25.82
N ALA A 59 11.53 -33.63 -26.33
CA ALA A 59 10.09 -33.48 -26.52
C ALA A 59 9.27 -33.91 -25.32
N PHE A 60 9.88 -34.55 -24.34
CA PHE A 60 9.24 -34.96 -23.07
C PHE A 60 9.84 -34.20 -21.89
N THR A 61 10.00 -32.86 -22.00
CA THR A 61 10.01 -32.05 -20.76
C THR A 61 8.67 -32.27 -20.10
N PRO A 62 8.60 -32.94 -18.94
CA PRO A 62 7.33 -33.30 -18.35
C PRO A 62 6.59 -32.00 -18.09
N ARG A 63 5.35 -31.91 -18.54
CA ARG A 63 4.45 -30.76 -18.27
C ARG A 63 4.49 -30.34 -16.79
N GLN A 64 4.86 -31.27 -15.92
CA GLN A 64 5.05 -31.07 -14.49
C GLN A 64 6.22 -30.10 -14.15
N THR A 65 7.34 -30.16 -14.89
CA THR A 65 8.45 -29.21 -14.63
C THR A 65 8.11 -27.80 -15.08
N LEU A 66 7.45 -27.67 -16.23
CA LEU A 66 6.99 -26.35 -16.71
C LEU A 66 5.93 -25.72 -15.79
N THR A 67 5.00 -26.52 -15.27
CA THR A 67 4.01 -26.03 -14.31
C THR A 67 4.66 -25.65 -12.98
N GLN A 68 5.62 -26.41 -12.50
CA GLN A 68 6.40 -26.08 -11.31
C GLN A 68 7.20 -24.79 -11.47
N GLU A 69 7.82 -24.59 -12.63
CA GLU A 69 8.56 -23.37 -12.95
C GLU A 69 7.63 -22.14 -13.06
N LEU A 70 6.47 -22.28 -13.69
CA LEU A 70 5.45 -21.24 -13.72
C LEU A 70 4.94 -20.90 -12.33
N ASP A 71 4.73 -21.88 -11.45
CA ASP A 71 4.27 -21.64 -10.09
C ASP A 71 5.39 -21.04 -9.22
N GLN A 72 6.66 -21.34 -9.48
CA GLN A 72 7.78 -20.68 -8.85
C GLN A 72 7.89 -19.21 -9.27
N LEU A 73 7.87 -18.95 -10.57
CA LEU A 73 7.91 -17.59 -11.11
C LEU A 73 6.71 -16.75 -10.63
N ARG A 74 5.52 -17.34 -10.56
CA ARG A 74 4.34 -16.65 -9.99
C ARG A 74 4.53 -16.28 -8.53
N ARG A 75 5.09 -17.18 -7.72
CA ARG A 75 5.39 -16.87 -6.30
C ARG A 75 6.44 -15.78 -6.19
N GLU A 76 7.50 -15.83 -6.99
CA GLU A 76 8.54 -14.80 -7.00
C GLU A 76 7.99 -13.43 -7.42
N VAL A 77 7.16 -13.38 -8.47
CA VAL A 77 6.48 -12.15 -8.88
C VAL A 77 5.57 -11.61 -7.77
N GLN A 78 4.81 -12.46 -7.08
CA GLN A 78 3.97 -12.05 -5.95
C GLN A 78 4.82 -11.51 -4.79
N GLU A 79 5.91 -12.16 -4.46
CA GLU A 79 6.83 -11.72 -3.40
C GLU A 79 7.48 -10.37 -3.73
N LEU A 80 7.97 -10.22 -4.96
CA LEU A 80 8.52 -8.96 -5.44
C LEU A 80 7.48 -7.82 -5.44
N GLN A 81 6.24 -8.11 -5.81
CA GLN A 81 5.15 -7.13 -5.74
C GLN A 81 4.86 -6.68 -4.30
N VAL A 82 4.88 -7.61 -3.34
CA VAL A 82 4.71 -7.27 -1.92
C VAL A 82 5.87 -6.41 -1.42
N GLN A 83 7.10 -6.77 -1.76
CA GLN A 83 8.29 -6.00 -1.40
C GLN A 83 8.26 -4.59 -2.02
N LEU A 84 7.86 -4.47 -3.27
CA LEU A 84 7.73 -3.19 -3.95
C LEU A 84 6.72 -2.28 -3.25
N ARG A 85 5.53 -2.79 -2.93
CA ARG A 85 4.50 -2.05 -2.19
C ARG A 85 4.99 -1.59 -0.82
N GLN A 86 5.70 -2.46 -0.11
CA GLN A 86 6.28 -2.14 1.19
C GLN A 86 7.33 -1.03 1.09
N GLN A 87 8.16 -1.06 0.04
CA GLN A 87 9.17 -0.03 -0.20
C GLN A 87 8.54 1.30 -0.63
N GLU A 88 7.49 1.27 -1.45
CA GLU A 88 6.73 2.48 -1.82
C GLU A 88 6.10 3.14 -0.59
N GLU A 89 5.51 2.35 0.32
CA GLU A 89 4.92 2.87 1.55
C GLU A 89 5.99 3.48 2.48
N GLN A 90 7.14 2.84 2.63
CA GLN A 90 8.26 3.39 3.38
C GLN A 90 8.78 4.71 2.77
N ASN A 91 8.84 4.80 1.44
CA ASN A 91 9.26 6.01 0.77
C ASN A 91 8.25 7.16 0.95
N ARG A 92 6.95 6.86 0.91
CA ARG A 92 5.89 7.83 1.21
C ARG A 92 6.00 8.34 2.64
N ALA A 93 6.11 7.42 3.61
CA ALA A 93 6.29 7.79 5.02
C ALA A 93 7.54 8.66 5.22
N ASN A 94 8.68 8.30 4.60
CA ASN A 94 9.89 9.12 4.66
C ASN A 94 9.73 10.51 4.05
N ALA A 95 9.00 10.64 2.94
CA ALA A 95 8.70 11.93 2.32
C ALA A 95 7.84 12.81 3.26
N GLN A 96 6.80 12.23 3.84
CA GLN A 96 5.94 12.89 4.83
C GLN A 96 6.75 13.35 6.06
N TYR A 97 7.61 12.50 6.62
CA TYR A 97 8.47 12.88 7.77
C TYR A 97 9.43 14.05 7.44
N ARG A 98 9.97 14.09 6.23
CA ARG A 98 10.83 15.21 5.79
C ARG A 98 10.05 16.51 5.68
N GLU A 99 8.86 16.46 5.14
CA GLU A 99 7.95 17.61 5.04
C GLU A 99 7.52 18.10 6.42
N MET A 100 7.16 17.17 7.31
CA MET A 100 6.86 17.46 8.71
C MET A 100 8.02 18.16 9.41
N LEU A 101 9.23 17.65 9.28
CA LEU A 101 10.42 18.28 9.89
C LEU A 101 10.69 19.67 9.31
N GLY A 102 10.44 19.85 8.01
CA GLY A 102 10.55 21.17 7.35
C GLY A 102 9.57 22.15 7.96
N PHE A 103 8.30 21.79 8.07
CA PHE A 103 7.26 22.62 8.67
C PHE A 103 7.55 22.95 10.14
N ALA A 104 7.92 21.95 10.95
CA ALA A 104 8.21 22.17 12.36
C ALA A 104 9.37 23.15 12.62
N LYS A 105 10.34 23.24 11.70
CA LYS A 105 11.47 24.18 11.81
C LYS A 105 11.08 25.62 11.45
N THR A 106 10.09 25.80 10.59
CA THR A 106 9.64 27.12 10.10
C THR A 106 8.48 27.70 10.89
N ALA A 107 7.76 26.86 11.64
CA ALA A 107 6.62 27.29 12.45
C ALA A 107 7.08 28.15 13.64
N PRO A 108 6.35 29.25 13.95
CA PRO A 108 6.68 30.13 15.08
C PRO A 108 6.31 29.53 16.46
N TRP A 109 5.73 28.35 16.50
CA TRP A 109 5.24 27.69 17.71
C TRP A 109 6.11 26.48 18.05
N LYS A 110 6.11 26.13 19.32
CA LYS A 110 6.73 24.87 19.78
C LYS A 110 5.81 23.70 19.41
N LEU A 111 6.25 22.86 18.47
CA LEU A 111 5.48 21.76 17.91
C LEU A 111 6.02 20.42 18.40
N LYS A 112 5.11 19.49 18.68
CA LYS A 112 5.43 18.08 18.93
C LYS A 112 4.61 17.21 17.99
N ALA A 113 5.29 16.43 17.14
CA ALA A 113 4.66 15.52 16.19
C ALA A 113 3.94 14.37 16.90
N ALA A 114 2.79 14.00 16.36
CA ALA A 114 1.96 12.89 16.84
C ALA A 114 1.35 12.15 15.65
N ARG A 115 1.11 10.87 15.82
CA ARG A 115 0.42 10.03 14.84
C ARG A 115 -1.00 9.76 15.28
N VAL A 116 -1.92 9.73 14.32
CA VAL A 116 -3.29 9.29 14.55
C VAL A 116 -3.32 7.77 14.72
N ILE A 117 -3.74 7.29 15.90
CA ILE A 117 -3.76 5.87 16.27
C ILE A 117 -5.17 5.28 16.30
N GLY A 118 -6.20 6.12 16.21
CA GLY A 118 -7.57 5.65 16.20
C GLY A 118 -8.57 6.74 15.85
N ARG A 119 -9.75 6.31 15.42
CA ARG A 119 -10.91 7.17 15.15
C ARG A 119 -12.14 6.50 15.70
N ASP A 120 -13.14 7.31 16.12
CA ASP A 120 -14.44 6.78 16.49
C ASP A 120 -15.19 6.30 15.23
N PRO A 121 -15.51 5.00 15.09
CA PRO A 121 -16.17 4.48 13.90
C PRO A 121 -17.57 5.10 13.66
N ALA A 122 -18.26 5.51 14.72
CA ALA A 122 -19.58 6.13 14.62
C ALA A 122 -19.52 7.62 14.24
N ASN A 123 -18.43 8.30 14.63
CA ASN A 123 -18.24 9.74 14.47
C ASN A 123 -16.81 10.11 14.08
N TRP A 124 -16.26 9.41 13.09
CA TRP A 124 -14.86 9.54 12.67
C TRP A 124 -14.45 10.96 12.21
N TRP A 125 -15.41 11.83 11.91
CA TRP A 125 -15.19 13.25 11.57
C TRP A 125 -15.24 14.20 12.78
N ARG A 126 -15.58 13.69 13.97
CA ARG A 126 -15.68 14.51 15.18
C ARG A 126 -14.48 14.39 16.08
N SER A 127 -13.88 13.22 16.14
CA SER A 127 -12.73 12.99 17.01
C SER A 127 -11.74 12.02 16.44
N LEU A 128 -10.49 12.16 16.84
CA LEU A 128 -9.40 11.22 16.59
C LEU A 128 -8.55 11.02 17.84
N GLN A 129 -7.81 9.92 17.89
CA GLN A 129 -6.85 9.63 18.97
C GLN A 129 -5.42 9.72 18.43
N ILE A 130 -4.55 10.33 19.23
CA ILE A 130 -3.11 10.49 18.93
C ILE A 130 -2.26 9.75 19.98
N ASP A 131 -1.03 9.41 19.59
CA ASP A 131 -0.05 8.65 20.38
C ASP A 131 0.74 9.50 21.39
N LEU A 132 0.30 10.71 21.69
CA LEU A 132 0.86 11.57 22.74
C LEU A 132 -0.08 11.68 23.91
N GLY A 133 0.47 11.69 25.14
CA GLY A 133 -0.27 11.77 26.38
C GLY A 133 0.35 12.69 27.44
N THR A 134 -0.08 12.54 28.70
CA THR A 134 0.45 13.33 29.82
C THR A 134 1.96 13.15 30.01
N ARG A 135 2.50 11.95 29.75
CA ARG A 135 3.96 11.69 29.79
C ARG A 135 4.73 12.58 28.83
N ASP A 136 4.08 13.05 27.78
CA ASP A 136 4.67 13.86 26.71
C ASP A 136 4.46 15.36 26.95
N GLY A 137 3.80 15.72 28.05
CA GLY A 137 3.49 17.10 28.43
C GLY A 137 2.21 17.62 27.81
N VAL A 138 1.41 16.75 27.15
CA VAL A 138 0.13 17.16 26.54
C VAL A 138 -0.88 17.49 27.62
N ARG A 139 -1.67 18.55 27.38
CA ARG A 139 -2.74 19.02 28.25
C ARG A 139 -4.01 19.23 27.42
N ALA A 140 -5.15 19.25 28.09
CA ALA A 140 -6.41 19.63 27.44
C ALA A 140 -6.34 21.08 26.90
N ASN A 141 -7.07 21.31 25.82
CA ASN A 141 -7.16 22.57 25.07
C ASN A 141 -5.90 22.94 24.26
N LEU A 142 -4.86 22.12 24.19
CA LEU A 142 -3.76 22.39 23.26
C LEU A 142 -4.25 22.27 21.81
N PRO A 143 -3.89 23.23 20.93
CA PRO A 143 -4.23 23.17 19.50
C PRO A 143 -3.53 22.00 18.81
N VAL A 144 -4.23 21.45 17.83
CA VAL A 144 -3.71 20.38 16.97
C VAL A 144 -3.79 20.87 15.52
N ILE A 145 -2.66 20.83 14.82
CA ILE A 145 -2.52 21.33 13.45
C ILE A 145 -1.87 20.26 12.55
N CYS A 146 -2.03 20.42 11.25
CA CYS A 146 -1.24 19.73 10.23
C CYS A 146 -0.61 20.75 9.26
N ALA A 147 0.03 20.30 8.19
CA ALA A 147 0.70 21.19 7.23
C ALA A 147 -0.29 22.18 6.57
N GLU A 148 -1.50 21.72 6.30
CA GLU A 148 -2.56 22.48 5.63
C GLU A 148 -3.27 23.46 6.56
N GLY A 149 -3.25 23.23 7.88
CA GLY A 149 -3.90 24.13 8.84
C GLY A 149 -4.39 23.49 10.13
N LEU A 150 -5.41 24.11 10.71
CA LEU A 150 -6.00 23.71 12.00
C LEU A 150 -6.82 22.43 11.85
N VAL A 151 -6.51 21.44 12.67
CA VAL A 151 -7.25 20.17 12.79
C VAL A 151 -8.30 20.23 13.89
N GLY A 152 -7.93 20.76 15.07
CA GLY A 152 -8.79 20.80 16.23
C GLY A 152 -8.05 21.17 17.50
N ARG A 153 -8.52 20.65 18.64
CA ARG A 153 -7.86 20.80 19.95
C ARG A 153 -7.92 19.49 20.75
N ILE A 154 -7.02 19.34 21.70
CA ILE A 154 -7.05 18.26 22.68
C ILE A 154 -8.29 18.41 23.57
N GLU A 155 -9.11 17.39 23.64
CA GLU A 155 -10.29 17.32 24.49
C GLU A 155 -9.97 16.64 25.82
N SER A 156 -9.42 15.44 25.76
CA SER A 156 -9.04 14.64 26.93
C SER A 156 -7.67 14.01 26.74
N VAL A 157 -6.98 13.78 27.85
CA VAL A 157 -5.61 13.27 27.85
C VAL A 157 -5.51 12.08 28.80
N SER A 158 -4.95 10.98 28.31
CA SER A 158 -4.55 9.82 29.09
C SER A 158 -3.04 9.77 29.20
N PHE A 159 -2.49 8.76 29.86
CA PHE A 159 -1.04 8.66 30.10
C PHE A 159 -0.20 8.66 28.82
N ASN A 160 -0.58 7.88 27.81
CA ASN A 160 0.16 7.69 26.55
C ASN A 160 -0.62 8.04 25.29
N ARG A 161 -1.83 8.57 25.40
CA ARG A 161 -2.69 8.94 24.28
C ARG A 161 -3.56 10.12 24.64
N SER A 162 -4.06 10.83 23.63
CA SER A 162 -5.02 11.93 23.82
C SER A 162 -6.12 11.86 22.77
N GLN A 163 -7.29 12.35 23.14
CA GLN A 163 -8.40 12.54 22.23
C GLN A 163 -8.40 13.97 21.72
N VAL A 164 -8.50 14.11 20.42
CA VAL A 164 -8.60 15.40 19.71
C VAL A 164 -10.03 15.56 19.24
N VAL A 165 -10.65 16.67 19.57
CA VAL A 165 -11.93 17.09 18.99
C VAL A 165 -11.64 17.91 17.74
N LEU A 166 -12.30 17.56 16.64
CA LEU A 166 -12.04 18.15 15.32
C LEU A 166 -12.89 19.40 15.06
N LEU A 167 -12.45 20.19 14.07
CA LEU A 167 -13.29 21.28 13.53
C LEU A 167 -14.59 20.68 12.99
N GLY A 168 -15.72 21.32 13.28
CA GLY A 168 -17.04 20.78 12.91
C GLY A 168 -17.74 20.00 14.00
N ASP A 169 -17.08 19.67 15.11
CA ASP A 169 -17.74 19.18 16.32
C ASP A 169 -18.31 20.34 17.13
N PRO A 170 -19.53 20.22 17.72
CA PRO A 170 -20.13 21.24 18.60
C PRO A 170 -19.25 21.68 19.79
N ALA A 171 -18.37 20.79 20.25
CA ALA A 171 -17.44 21.09 21.34
C ALA A 171 -16.20 21.87 20.86
N CYS A 172 -15.94 21.95 19.54
CA CYS A 172 -14.80 22.66 18.98
C CYS A 172 -15.24 23.97 18.31
N ARG A 173 -15.40 25.03 19.13
CA ARG A 173 -15.65 26.37 18.61
C ARG A 173 -14.35 27.14 18.50
N VAL A 174 -14.13 27.80 17.36
CA VAL A 174 -12.87 28.50 17.07
C VAL A 174 -13.17 29.95 16.72
N ALA A 175 -12.54 30.86 17.44
CA ALA A 175 -12.57 32.28 17.08
C ALA A 175 -11.64 32.53 15.90
N VAL A 176 -12.17 33.04 14.82
CA VAL A 176 -11.45 33.22 13.54
C VAL A 176 -11.45 34.67 13.08
N LEU A 177 -10.59 34.96 12.16
CA LEU A 177 -10.41 36.25 11.51
C LEU A 177 -10.37 36.01 9.99
N ILE A 178 -11.14 36.81 9.26
CA ILE A 178 -11.01 36.90 7.83
C ILE A 178 -9.71 37.67 7.53
N HIS A 179 -8.82 37.09 6.74
CA HIS A 179 -7.49 37.65 6.54
C HIS A 179 -7.55 39.02 5.85
N GLU A 180 -8.40 39.13 4.83
CA GLU A 180 -8.51 40.33 3.96
C GLU A 180 -9.25 41.48 4.65
N THR A 181 -10.43 41.22 5.23
CA THR A 181 -11.28 42.27 5.80
C THR A 181 -11.01 42.52 7.28
N ARG A 182 -10.23 41.65 7.93
CA ARG A 182 -9.93 41.67 9.38
C ARG A 182 -11.16 41.56 10.27
N GLU A 183 -12.25 41.06 9.71
CA GLU A 183 -13.49 40.83 10.47
C GLU A 183 -13.40 39.55 11.29
N HIS A 184 -13.97 39.61 12.50
CA HIS A 184 -13.98 38.48 13.45
C HIS A 184 -15.28 37.71 13.35
N GLY A 185 -15.19 36.39 13.52
CA GLY A 185 -16.32 35.49 13.64
C GLY A 185 -16.00 34.25 14.45
N VAL A 186 -16.95 33.37 14.57
CA VAL A 186 -16.80 32.10 15.29
C VAL A 186 -17.18 30.94 14.35
N LEU A 187 -16.28 29.98 14.21
CA LEU A 187 -16.61 28.73 13.57
C LEU A 187 -17.44 27.85 14.48
N VAL A 188 -18.50 27.34 13.92
CA VAL A 188 -19.42 26.39 14.56
C VAL A 188 -19.68 25.23 13.58
N PRO A 189 -20.20 24.10 14.08
CA PRO A 189 -20.59 23.00 13.20
C PRO A 189 -21.51 23.49 12.08
N GLY A 190 -21.23 23.02 10.86
CA GLY A 190 -22.08 23.33 9.72
C GLY A 190 -23.43 22.62 9.81
N SER A 191 -24.48 23.28 9.35
CA SER A 191 -25.82 22.68 9.22
C SER A 191 -25.85 21.48 8.24
N THR A 192 -24.85 21.38 7.38
CA THR A 192 -24.66 20.31 6.36
C THR A 192 -23.49 19.38 6.67
N SER A 193 -22.91 19.45 7.86
CA SER A 193 -21.71 18.67 8.24
C SER A 193 -21.88 17.15 8.18
N GLN A 194 -23.12 16.67 8.12
CA GLN A 194 -23.38 15.24 7.91
C GLN A 194 -23.20 14.79 6.45
N LEU A 195 -23.34 15.71 5.49
CA LEU A 195 -23.20 15.43 4.06
C LEU A 195 -21.81 15.79 3.55
N ASP A 196 -21.21 16.85 4.08
CA ASP A 196 -19.86 17.28 3.74
C ASP A 196 -19.12 17.75 4.99
N GLN A 197 -18.17 16.96 5.42
CA GLN A 197 -17.40 17.14 6.65
C GLN A 197 -16.31 18.20 6.52
N THR A 198 -16.05 18.65 5.30
CA THR A 198 -15.11 19.75 5.02
C THR A 198 -15.77 21.12 5.12
N LEU A 199 -17.11 21.18 5.36
CA LEU A 199 -17.86 22.42 5.44
C LEU A 199 -18.27 22.73 6.88
N VAL A 200 -17.94 23.93 7.33
CA VAL A 200 -18.33 24.48 8.64
C VAL A 200 -18.99 25.84 8.46
N ASP A 201 -19.82 26.25 9.44
CA ASP A 201 -20.45 27.56 9.41
C ASP A 201 -19.58 28.57 10.17
N LEU A 202 -19.36 29.72 9.57
CA LEU A 202 -18.81 30.93 10.22
C LEU A 202 -19.97 31.86 10.58
N LYS A 203 -20.14 32.14 11.86
CA LYS A 203 -21.22 32.99 12.39
C LYS A 203 -20.66 34.21 13.08
N TYR A 204 -21.59 35.16 13.35
CA TYR A 204 -21.30 36.41 14.07
C TYR A 204 -20.35 37.37 13.36
N LEU A 205 -20.32 37.32 12.02
CA LEU A 205 -19.71 38.40 11.24
C LEU A 205 -20.55 39.69 11.34
N PRO A 206 -19.97 40.88 11.25
CA PRO A 206 -20.71 42.13 11.24
C PRO A 206 -21.83 42.14 10.20
N ARG A 207 -22.93 42.86 10.45
CA ARG A 207 -24.05 42.99 9.51
C ARG A 207 -23.61 43.50 8.14
N ASN A 208 -22.71 44.48 8.14
CA ASN A 208 -22.16 45.07 6.90
C ASN A 208 -20.85 44.43 6.48
N SER A 209 -20.74 43.12 6.71
CA SER A 209 -19.53 42.37 6.33
C SER A 209 -19.26 42.46 4.82
N GLN A 210 -17.98 42.70 4.47
CA GLN A 210 -17.52 42.78 3.10
C GLN A 210 -16.82 41.47 2.66
N VAL A 211 -17.03 40.40 3.42
CA VAL A 211 -16.48 39.08 3.13
C VAL A 211 -17.02 38.58 1.81
N LYS A 212 -16.09 38.07 0.97
CA LYS A 212 -16.40 37.51 -0.35
C LYS A 212 -16.07 36.01 -0.40
N PRO A 213 -16.74 35.24 -1.25
CA PRO A 213 -16.29 33.89 -1.58
C PRO A 213 -14.80 33.89 -2.00
N GLY A 214 -14.03 32.91 -1.50
CA GLY A 214 -12.58 32.83 -1.70
C GLY A 214 -11.72 33.52 -0.65
N SER A 215 -12.31 34.34 0.28
CA SER A 215 -11.54 34.96 1.36
C SER A 215 -10.95 33.92 2.30
N SER A 216 -9.72 34.17 2.75
CA SER A 216 -8.97 33.27 3.63
C SER A 216 -9.40 33.43 5.08
N VAL A 217 -9.60 32.30 5.77
CA VAL A 217 -9.98 32.25 7.18
C VAL A 217 -8.82 31.71 8.00
N VAL A 218 -8.42 32.49 9.03
CA VAL A 218 -7.34 32.11 9.96
C VAL A 218 -7.81 32.24 11.40
N THR A 219 -7.12 31.60 12.33
CA THR A 219 -7.40 31.77 13.77
C THR A 219 -7.12 33.20 14.21
N SER A 220 -8.00 33.75 15.06
CA SER A 220 -7.87 35.15 15.54
C SER A 220 -6.92 35.30 16.73
N GLY A 221 -6.64 34.26 17.47
CA GLY A 221 -5.95 34.31 18.77
C GLY A 221 -6.86 34.59 19.95
N GLN A 222 -8.12 34.93 19.72
CA GLN A 222 -9.09 35.21 20.81
C GLN A 222 -9.50 33.92 21.52
N GLY A 223 -9.75 34.03 22.83
CA GLY A 223 -10.10 32.88 23.67
C GLY A 223 -8.89 32.13 24.22
N GLY A 224 -7.63 32.45 23.80
CA GLY A 224 -6.39 31.96 24.40
C GLY A 224 -6.08 30.50 24.15
N ILE A 225 -6.93 29.78 23.41
CA ILE A 225 -6.70 28.35 23.05
C ILE A 225 -5.88 28.25 21.77
N PHE A 226 -6.29 28.96 20.74
CA PHE A 226 -5.67 28.86 19.41
C PHE A 226 -4.73 30.05 19.17
N PRO A 227 -3.44 29.84 18.86
CA PRO A 227 -2.57 30.92 18.42
C PRO A 227 -3.13 31.62 17.20
N LYS A 228 -2.81 32.91 17.05
CA LYS A 228 -3.24 33.72 15.89
C LYS A 228 -2.53 33.28 14.62
N GLY A 229 -3.27 33.22 13.49
CA GLY A 229 -2.70 33.09 12.17
C GLY A 229 -2.63 31.66 11.64
N ILE A 230 -3.16 30.65 12.36
CA ILE A 230 -3.22 29.30 11.84
C ILE A 230 -4.29 29.26 10.73
N PRO A 231 -3.97 28.74 9.51
CA PRO A 231 -4.96 28.58 8.45
C PRO A 231 -6.10 27.67 8.88
N VAL A 232 -7.33 28.04 8.51
CA VAL A 232 -8.53 27.25 8.83
C VAL A 232 -9.22 26.81 7.55
N GLY A 233 -9.32 27.69 6.54
CA GLY A 233 -9.98 27.39 5.29
C GLY A 233 -10.28 28.63 4.46
N THR A 234 -11.24 28.48 3.55
CA THR A 234 -11.68 29.54 2.65
C THR A 234 -13.18 29.71 2.69
N VAL A 235 -13.66 30.93 2.58
CA VAL A 235 -15.09 31.25 2.49
C VAL A 235 -15.66 30.72 1.18
N GLY A 236 -16.72 29.92 1.27
CA GLY A 236 -17.45 29.41 0.09
C GLY A 236 -18.60 30.32 -0.29
N ASP A 237 -19.64 30.37 0.53
CA ASP A 237 -20.81 31.20 0.32
C ASP A 237 -21.12 32.10 1.53
N VAL A 238 -21.74 33.23 1.31
CA VAL A 238 -22.07 34.22 2.32
C VAL A 238 -23.58 34.43 2.33
N ARG A 239 -24.20 34.48 3.51
CA ARG A 239 -25.65 34.66 3.70
C ARG A 239 -25.94 35.52 4.91
N GLN A 240 -26.99 36.31 4.84
CA GLN A 240 -27.54 37.03 6.00
C GLN A 240 -28.46 36.11 6.81
N VAL A 241 -28.33 36.13 8.11
CA VAL A 241 -29.08 35.26 9.04
C VAL A 241 -29.65 36.06 10.20
N GLY A 242 -30.75 35.58 10.80
CA GLY A 242 -31.28 36.13 12.02
C GLY A 242 -31.95 37.52 11.84
N TYR A 243 -32.82 37.65 10.83
CA TYR A 243 -33.47 38.94 10.51
C TYR A 243 -32.43 40.04 10.25
N GLU A 244 -31.36 39.72 9.56
CA GLU A 244 -30.25 40.62 9.22
C GLU A 244 -29.44 41.12 10.43
N LEU A 245 -29.47 40.43 11.57
CA LEU A 245 -28.69 40.82 12.75
C LEU A 245 -27.19 40.62 12.58
N TYR A 246 -26.80 39.57 11.82
CA TYR A 246 -25.41 39.27 11.52
C TYR A 246 -25.28 38.55 10.17
N THR A 247 -24.09 38.61 9.62
CA THR A 247 -23.72 37.82 8.41
C THR A 247 -23.12 36.47 8.84
N ALA A 248 -23.52 35.42 8.16
CA ALA A 248 -22.91 34.11 8.26
C ALA A 248 -22.30 33.71 6.95
N ALA A 249 -21.27 32.91 7.00
CA ALA A 249 -20.64 32.37 5.81
C ALA A 249 -20.40 30.87 5.99
N ARG A 250 -20.34 30.14 4.90
CA ARG A 250 -19.88 28.76 4.90
C ARG A 250 -18.41 28.75 4.58
N VAL A 251 -17.63 28.01 5.36
CA VAL A 251 -16.18 27.88 5.20
C VAL A 251 -15.86 26.47 4.81
N LYS A 252 -15.10 26.33 3.73
CA LYS A 252 -14.48 25.07 3.35
C LYS A 252 -13.16 24.95 4.09
N LEU A 253 -13.02 23.91 4.92
CA LEU A 253 -11.82 23.65 5.70
C LEU A 253 -10.62 23.42 4.76
N ALA A 254 -9.45 23.90 5.16
CA ALA A 254 -8.19 23.61 4.48
C ALA A 254 -7.78 22.15 4.67
N VAL A 255 -8.15 21.56 5.80
CA VAL A 255 -7.82 20.19 6.19
C VAL A 255 -9.03 19.30 5.95
N ASP A 256 -8.82 18.18 5.26
CA ASP A 256 -9.81 17.11 5.19
C ASP A 256 -9.69 16.21 6.44
N PRO A 257 -10.66 16.22 7.37
CA PRO A 257 -10.58 15.46 8.61
C PRO A 257 -10.41 13.95 8.38
N SER A 258 -10.85 13.43 7.23
CA SER A 258 -10.80 12.01 6.90
C SER A 258 -9.40 11.49 6.57
N ARG A 259 -8.53 12.36 6.08
CA ARG A 259 -7.22 12.02 5.54
C ARG A 259 -6.06 12.30 6.48
N VAL A 260 -6.35 12.89 7.65
CA VAL A 260 -5.29 13.24 8.61
C VAL A 260 -4.70 11.97 9.23
N GLU A 261 -3.44 11.73 9.01
CA GLU A 261 -2.68 10.61 9.57
C GLU A 261 -1.67 11.08 10.61
N GLU A 262 -1.10 12.26 10.41
CA GLU A 262 -0.09 12.86 11.25
C GLU A 262 -0.45 14.30 11.58
N VAL A 263 -0.16 14.71 12.82
CA VAL A 263 -0.48 16.03 13.34
C VAL A 263 0.64 16.57 14.22
N TRP A 264 0.57 17.85 14.53
CA TRP A 264 1.40 18.48 15.57
C TRP A 264 0.52 19.05 16.67
N VAL A 265 0.94 18.80 17.90
CA VAL A 265 0.40 19.47 19.08
C VAL A 265 1.20 20.76 19.29
N VAL A 266 0.50 21.88 19.43
CA VAL A 266 1.10 23.22 19.69
C VAL A 266 1.18 23.44 21.19
N PHE A 267 2.39 23.82 21.72
CA PHE A 267 2.68 24.05 23.13
C PHE A 267 2.88 25.53 23.43
#